data_7bd36b3ddc9621457d55b1942f8eadd1
#
_entry.id   7bd36b3ddc9621457d55b1942f8eadd1
#
_cell.length_a   1.000
_cell.length_b   1.000
_cell.length_c   1.000
_cell.angle_alpha   90.00
_cell.angle_beta   90.00
_cell.angle_gamma   90.00
#
_symmetry.space_group_name_H-M   'P 1'
#
loop_
_entity.id
_entity.type
_entity.pdbx_description
1 polymer ?
#
loop_
_entity_poly.entity_id
_entity_poly.type
_entity_poly.pdbx_seq_one_letter_code
_entity_poly.pdbx_strand_id
1 'polypeptide(L)'
;DELSEAWIHPKEFFMVSPERFEAALENIETELDGRVAELKSQDQEIEAHRLEQRTRYDLEMLREIGHCSAVENYSMHFDGREYGERPYCLLDFFAAAAKQFHGNPDKFLVIMDESHVTLPQVGGMYGGDRSRKLNLIEHGFRLPSAADNRPLKQKEFQKLVPQMVYVSATPGERELLH
;
A
#
# COMPACT_ATOMS: atom_id res chain seq x y z
N ASP A 1 28.38 -8.77 14.20
CA ASP A 1 28.19 -9.92 15.12
C ASP A 1 27.77 -11.11 14.28
N GLU A 2 28.43 -12.27 14.46
CA GLU A 2 28.02 -13.53 13.86
C GLU A 2 26.79 -14.04 14.65
N LEU A 3 25.71 -14.32 13.95
CA LEU A 3 24.54 -14.98 14.52
C LEU A 3 24.77 -16.48 14.49
N SER A 4 24.61 -17.14 15.64
CA SER A 4 24.71 -18.61 15.71
C SER A 4 23.50 -19.30 15.07
N GLU A 5 22.38 -18.60 14.94
CA GLU A 5 21.13 -19.11 14.37
C GLU A 5 20.30 -17.92 13.83
N ALA A 6 19.65 -18.14 12.69
CA ALA A 6 18.72 -17.16 12.09
C ALA A 6 17.42 -17.87 11.69
N TRP A 7 16.30 -17.36 12.17
CA TRP A 7 14.97 -17.86 11.82
C TRP A 7 14.40 -17.05 10.67
N ILE A 8 14.16 -17.71 9.54
CA ILE A 8 13.51 -17.09 8.38
C ILE A 8 12.06 -17.54 8.37
N HIS A 9 11.16 -16.63 8.69
CA HIS A 9 9.73 -16.89 8.68
C HIS A 9 9.16 -16.79 7.26
N PRO A 10 8.09 -17.55 6.94
CA PRO A 10 7.35 -17.35 5.71
C PRO A 10 6.79 -15.93 5.66
N LYS A 11 6.58 -15.44 4.44
CA LYS A 11 6.02 -14.12 4.20
C LYS A 11 4.56 -14.11 4.64
N GLU A 12 4.26 -13.35 5.67
CA GLU A 12 2.90 -13.01 6.07
C GLU A 12 2.67 -11.51 5.90
N PHE A 13 1.50 -11.15 5.37
CA PHE A 13 1.10 -9.76 5.18
C PHE A 13 0.12 -9.34 6.27
N PHE A 14 0.21 -8.06 6.67
CA PHE A 14 -0.75 -7.43 7.57
C PHE A 14 -0.88 -8.13 8.93
N MET A 15 0.24 -8.56 9.50
CA MET A 15 0.29 -9.03 10.88
C MET A 15 0.01 -7.86 11.82
N VAL A 16 -1.13 -7.91 12.48
CA VAL A 16 -1.56 -6.89 13.44
C VAL A 16 -1.96 -7.57 14.75
N SER A 17 -2.03 -6.81 15.86
CA SER A 17 -2.54 -7.38 17.11
C SER A 17 -4.02 -7.75 16.97
N PRO A 18 -4.53 -8.72 17.77
CA PRO A 18 -5.95 -9.11 17.72
C PRO A 18 -6.90 -7.93 17.86
N GLU A 19 -6.59 -6.97 18.74
CA GLU A 19 -7.43 -5.80 18.98
C GLU A 19 -7.49 -4.89 17.76
N ARG A 20 -6.34 -4.69 17.06
CA ARG A 20 -6.30 -3.93 15.80
C ARG A 20 -6.99 -4.65 14.66
N PHE A 21 -6.93 -5.98 14.65
CA PHE A 21 -7.61 -6.79 13.65
C PHE A 21 -9.12 -6.62 13.75
N GLU A 22 -9.70 -6.78 14.95
CA GLU A 22 -11.13 -6.58 15.17
C GLU A 22 -11.58 -5.15 14.83
N ALA A 23 -10.83 -4.14 15.26
CA ALA A 23 -11.12 -2.76 14.92
C ALA A 23 -11.07 -2.50 13.39
N ALA A 24 -10.15 -3.15 12.68
CA ALA A 24 -10.09 -3.06 11.23
C ALA A 24 -11.34 -3.67 10.56
N LEU A 25 -11.81 -4.82 11.05
CA LEU A 25 -13.03 -5.45 10.53
C LEU A 25 -14.26 -4.57 10.74
N GLU A 26 -14.40 -3.97 11.91
CA GLU A 26 -15.48 -3.01 12.22
C GLU A 26 -15.45 -1.78 11.31
N ASN A 27 -14.23 -1.25 11.06
CA ASN A 27 -14.07 -0.10 10.16
C ASN A 27 -14.39 -0.45 8.70
N ILE A 28 -14.00 -1.64 8.22
CA ILE A 28 -14.36 -2.13 6.88
C ILE A 28 -15.88 -2.27 6.76
N GLU A 29 -16.55 -2.82 7.77
CA GLU A 29 -18.01 -2.98 7.79
C GLU A 29 -18.73 -1.63 7.78
N THR A 30 -18.24 -0.68 8.56
CA THR A 30 -18.76 0.70 8.59
C THR A 30 -18.61 1.39 7.23
N GLU A 31 -17.44 1.28 6.61
CA GLU A 31 -17.19 1.82 5.26
C GLU A 31 -18.11 1.17 4.23
N LEU A 32 -18.29 -0.16 4.30
CA LEU A 32 -19.16 -0.90 3.41
C LEU A 32 -20.60 -0.39 3.49
N ASP A 33 -21.15 -0.31 4.70
CA ASP A 33 -22.54 0.11 4.90
C ASP A 33 -22.76 1.54 4.39
N GLY A 34 -21.82 2.44 4.65
CA GLY A 34 -21.86 3.80 4.12
C GLY A 34 -21.80 3.85 2.60
N ARG A 35 -20.91 3.08 1.99
CA ARG A 35 -20.76 3.06 0.52
C ARG A 35 -21.95 2.39 -0.18
N VAL A 36 -22.50 1.34 0.39
CA VAL A 36 -23.71 0.68 -0.13
C VAL A 36 -24.91 1.64 -0.09
N ALA A 37 -25.09 2.38 1.00
CA ALA A 37 -26.14 3.39 1.10
C ALA A 37 -25.98 4.51 0.06
N GLU A 38 -24.74 4.98 -0.15
CA GLU A 38 -24.41 5.97 -1.18
C GLU A 38 -24.77 5.47 -2.59
N LEU A 39 -24.31 4.26 -2.97
CA LEU A 39 -24.59 3.68 -4.28
C LEU A 39 -26.09 3.50 -4.52
N LYS A 40 -26.83 3.03 -3.54
CA LYS A 40 -28.30 2.92 -3.61
C LYS A 40 -28.96 4.28 -3.80
N SER A 41 -28.47 5.32 -3.14
CA SER A 41 -29.01 6.68 -3.31
C SER A 41 -28.77 7.28 -4.71
N GLN A 42 -27.84 6.69 -5.47
CA GLN A 42 -27.48 7.04 -6.84
C GLN A 42 -28.10 6.11 -7.89
N ASP A 43 -29.08 5.28 -7.51
CA ASP A 43 -29.72 4.28 -8.35
C ASP A 43 -28.75 3.21 -8.91
N GLN A 44 -27.63 2.97 -8.23
CA GLN A 44 -26.58 1.98 -8.58
C GLN A 44 -26.78 0.66 -7.79
N GLU A 45 -27.93 0.05 -7.90
CA GLU A 45 -28.30 -1.15 -7.13
C GLU A 45 -27.41 -2.37 -7.43
N ILE A 46 -26.97 -2.54 -8.67
CA ILE A 46 -26.11 -3.66 -9.10
C ILE A 46 -24.73 -3.52 -8.47
N GLU A 47 -24.16 -2.31 -8.50
CA GLU A 47 -22.87 -1.99 -7.90
C GLU A 47 -22.92 -2.15 -6.37
N ALA A 48 -24.00 -1.67 -5.75
CA ALA A 48 -24.23 -1.81 -4.32
C ALA A 48 -24.30 -3.29 -3.90
N HIS A 49 -25.10 -4.10 -4.60
CA HIS A 49 -25.23 -5.53 -4.33
C HIS A 49 -23.89 -6.28 -4.51
N ARG A 50 -23.18 -6.01 -5.60
CA ARG A 50 -21.87 -6.61 -5.89
C ARG A 50 -20.85 -6.30 -4.80
N LEU A 51 -20.75 -5.03 -4.40
CA LEU A 51 -19.84 -4.58 -3.37
C LEU A 51 -20.16 -5.23 -2.02
N GLU A 52 -21.44 -5.24 -1.65
CA GLU A 52 -21.93 -5.83 -0.40
C GLU A 52 -21.61 -7.32 -0.34
N GLN A 53 -22.00 -8.09 -1.37
CA GLN A 53 -21.76 -9.53 -1.43
C GLN A 53 -20.27 -9.87 -1.33
N ARG A 54 -19.43 -9.16 -2.08
CA ARG A 54 -17.99 -9.41 -2.09
C ARG A 54 -17.34 -9.07 -0.77
N THR A 55 -17.61 -7.90 -0.22
CA THR A 55 -16.95 -7.44 1.00
C THR A 55 -17.41 -8.24 2.21
N ARG A 56 -18.71 -8.62 2.32
CA ARG A 56 -19.18 -9.50 3.40
C ARG A 56 -18.53 -10.88 3.34
N TYR A 57 -18.36 -11.45 2.15
CA TYR A 57 -17.60 -12.69 1.99
C TYR A 57 -16.14 -12.56 2.42
N ASP A 58 -15.46 -11.46 2.03
CA ASP A 58 -14.08 -11.20 2.43
C ASP A 58 -13.97 -11.03 3.96
N LEU A 59 -14.94 -10.36 4.62
CA LEU A 59 -15.01 -10.22 6.08
C LEU A 59 -15.23 -11.58 6.78
N GLU A 60 -16.08 -12.45 6.25
CA GLU A 60 -16.28 -13.80 6.76
C GLU A 60 -14.97 -14.60 6.69
N MET A 61 -14.29 -14.58 5.56
CA MET A 61 -13.00 -15.25 5.39
C MET A 61 -11.94 -14.72 6.36
N LEU A 62 -11.90 -13.40 6.59
CA LEU A 62 -11.00 -12.79 7.56
C LEU A 62 -11.29 -13.25 8.99
N ARG A 63 -12.57 -13.34 9.38
CA ARG A 63 -12.97 -13.82 10.72
C ARG A 63 -12.66 -15.31 10.94
N GLU A 64 -12.92 -16.15 9.93
CA GLU A 64 -12.79 -17.61 10.08
C GLU A 64 -11.36 -18.12 9.92
N ILE A 65 -10.60 -17.58 8.98
CA ILE A 65 -9.26 -18.08 8.64
C ILE A 65 -8.15 -17.01 8.71
N GLY A 66 -8.49 -15.77 9.08
CA GLY A 66 -7.52 -14.68 9.20
C GLY A 66 -6.99 -14.14 7.87
N HIS A 67 -7.54 -14.59 6.73
CA HIS A 67 -7.08 -14.17 5.40
C HIS A 67 -8.21 -14.16 4.38
N CYS A 68 -8.15 -13.22 3.43
CA CYS A 68 -9.02 -13.23 2.24
C CYS A 68 -8.20 -12.94 0.98
N SER A 69 -8.77 -13.28 -0.18
CA SER A 69 -8.17 -12.93 -1.47
C SER A 69 -8.15 -11.42 -1.64
N ALA A 70 -6.98 -10.88 -2.02
CA ALA A 70 -6.77 -9.44 -2.20
C ALA A 70 -6.95 -8.61 -0.91
N VAL A 71 -6.51 -9.16 0.23
CA VAL A 71 -6.51 -8.52 1.56
C VAL A 71 -5.84 -7.13 1.54
N GLU A 72 -4.90 -6.91 0.63
CA GLU A 72 -4.22 -5.63 0.43
C GLU A 72 -5.17 -4.46 0.12
N ASN A 73 -6.39 -4.72 -0.38
CA ASN A 73 -7.39 -3.67 -0.61
C ASN A 73 -7.95 -3.08 0.69
N TYR A 74 -7.79 -3.78 1.80
CA TYR A 74 -8.19 -3.37 3.14
C TYR A 74 -7.02 -2.86 3.99
N SER A 75 -5.81 -2.74 3.39
CA SER A 75 -4.57 -2.41 4.11
C SER A 75 -4.64 -1.13 4.92
N MET A 76 -5.38 -0.13 4.46
CA MET A 76 -5.56 1.13 5.17
C MET A 76 -6.14 0.91 6.58
N HIS A 77 -7.13 0.03 6.70
CA HIS A 77 -7.77 -0.30 7.99
C HIS A 77 -6.83 -1.09 8.91
N PHE A 78 -6.11 -2.08 8.37
CA PHE A 78 -5.14 -2.87 9.14
C PHE A 78 -3.94 -2.03 9.61
N ASP A 79 -3.46 -1.12 8.78
CA ASP A 79 -2.36 -0.22 9.12
C ASP A 79 -2.80 0.91 10.07
N GLY A 80 -4.10 1.18 10.17
CA GLY A 80 -4.66 2.30 10.93
C GLY A 80 -4.31 3.66 10.33
N ARG A 81 -4.20 3.72 8.99
CA ARG A 81 -3.96 4.96 8.24
C ARG A 81 -5.26 5.71 7.97
N GLU A 82 -5.13 7.01 7.81
CA GLU A 82 -6.24 7.84 7.34
C GLU A 82 -6.32 7.85 5.80
N TYR A 83 -7.47 8.27 5.29
CA TYR A 83 -7.67 8.42 3.85
C TYR A 83 -6.65 9.39 3.23
N GLY A 84 -6.04 8.97 2.14
CA GLY A 84 -5.02 9.74 1.43
C GLY A 84 -3.59 9.53 1.93
N GLU A 85 -3.40 8.90 3.08
CA GLU A 85 -2.08 8.54 3.57
C GLU A 85 -1.44 7.46 2.70
N ARG A 86 -0.14 7.59 2.47
CA ARG A 86 0.61 6.58 1.72
C ARG A 86 0.80 5.32 2.55
N PRO A 87 0.82 4.14 1.94
CA PRO A 87 1.21 2.92 2.64
C PRO A 87 2.68 2.95 3.04
N TYR A 88 3.02 2.18 4.07
CA TYR A 88 4.39 1.87 4.40
C TYR A 88 5.06 1.12 3.25
N CYS A 89 6.33 1.39 3.04
CA CYS A 89 7.14 0.77 2.01
C CYS A 89 8.52 0.39 2.54
N LEU A 90 9.31 -0.31 1.74
CA LEU A 90 10.64 -0.77 2.14
C LEU A 90 11.56 0.38 2.61
N LEU A 91 11.42 1.58 2.05
CA LEU A 91 12.20 2.76 2.45
C LEU A 91 11.93 3.19 3.90
N ASP A 92 10.70 2.98 4.40
CA ASP A 92 10.38 3.28 5.80
C ASP A 92 11.14 2.35 6.75
N PHE A 93 11.31 1.08 6.38
CA PHE A 93 12.12 0.13 7.16
C PHE A 93 13.59 0.49 7.15
N PHE A 94 14.13 0.96 6.01
CA PHE A 94 15.50 1.44 5.96
C PHE A 94 15.71 2.67 6.82
N ALA A 95 14.78 3.63 6.80
CA ALA A 95 14.82 4.80 7.66
C ALA A 95 14.74 4.43 9.16
N ALA A 96 13.87 3.49 9.52
CA ALA A 96 13.74 2.99 10.88
C ALA A 96 15.05 2.29 11.35
N ALA A 97 15.61 1.43 10.51
CA ALA A 97 16.88 0.77 10.78
C ALA A 97 18.03 1.77 10.92
N ALA A 98 18.14 2.75 10.02
CA ALA A 98 19.15 3.80 10.06
C ALA A 98 19.03 4.63 11.35
N LYS A 99 17.81 4.96 11.77
CA LYS A 99 17.55 5.63 13.04
C LYS A 99 18.00 4.78 14.24
N GLN A 100 17.69 3.50 14.24
CA GLN A 100 18.06 2.58 15.32
C GLN A 100 19.57 2.41 15.45
N PHE A 101 20.28 2.18 14.34
CA PHE A 101 21.71 1.86 14.35
C PHE A 101 22.63 3.10 14.35
N HIS A 102 22.16 4.22 13.79
CA HIS A 102 22.98 5.41 13.57
C HIS A 102 22.41 6.69 14.22
N GLY A 103 21.23 6.59 14.85
CA GLY A 103 20.57 7.76 15.45
C GLY A 103 19.98 8.76 14.44
N ASN A 104 20.07 8.46 13.13
CA ASN A 104 19.61 9.35 12.07
C ASN A 104 18.86 8.53 10.99
N PRO A 105 17.56 8.80 10.74
CA PRO A 105 16.76 8.08 9.75
C PRO A 105 17.25 8.28 8.31
N ASP A 106 17.99 9.36 8.03
CA ASP A 106 18.47 9.69 6.70
C ASP A 106 19.84 9.07 6.38
N LYS A 107 20.36 8.22 7.27
CA LYS A 107 21.68 7.60 7.12
C LYS A 107 21.60 6.26 6.40
N PHE A 108 21.07 6.26 5.19
CA PHE A 108 21.12 5.12 4.26
C PHE A 108 21.28 5.61 2.81
N LEU A 109 21.76 4.72 1.96
CA LEU A 109 22.01 4.97 0.55
C LEU A 109 21.13 4.04 -0.29
N VAL A 110 20.50 4.59 -1.30
CA VAL A 110 19.80 3.83 -2.34
C VAL A 110 20.66 3.81 -3.60
N ILE A 111 20.94 2.63 -4.10
CA ILE A 111 21.61 2.42 -5.41
C ILE A 111 20.52 1.97 -6.37
N MET A 112 20.23 2.80 -7.36
CA MET A 112 19.19 2.53 -8.36
C MET A 112 19.85 2.01 -9.64
N ASP A 113 19.73 0.72 -9.85
CA ASP A 113 20.22 0.08 -11.07
C ASP A 113 19.25 0.33 -12.24
N GLU A 114 19.78 0.37 -13.45
CA GLU A 114 19.06 0.72 -14.67
C GLU A 114 18.19 1.98 -14.49
N SER A 115 18.78 3.01 -13.91
CA SER A 115 18.07 4.22 -13.46
C SER A 115 17.29 4.92 -14.57
N HIS A 116 17.81 4.87 -15.81
CA HIS A 116 17.14 5.43 -17.00
C HIS A 116 15.78 4.80 -17.29
N VAL A 117 15.53 3.55 -16.84
CA VAL A 117 14.24 2.86 -16.93
C VAL A 117 13.48 2.96 -15.60
N THR A 118 14.17 2.69 -14.48
CA THR A 118 13.55 2.59 -13.16
C THR A 118 12.95 3.92 -12.70
N LEU A 119 13.62 5.03 -12.91
CA LEU A 119 13.15 6.34 -12.47
C LEU A 119 11.86 6.80 -13.18
N PRO A 120 11.72 6.69 -14.52
CA PRO A 120 10.44 6.91 -15.19
C PRO A 120 9.33 5.96 -14.74
N GLN A 121 9.63 4.69 -14.47
CA GLN A 121 8.65 3.74 -13.96
C GLN A 121 8.10 4.17 -12.61
N VAL A 122 8.96 4.54 -11.66
CA VAL A 122 8.52 5.08 -10.34
C VAL A 122 7.62 6.30 -10.54
N GLY A 123 7.93 7.17 -11.50
CA GLY A 123 7.10 8.33 -11.83
C GLY A 123 5.71 7.98 -12.38
N GLY A 124 5.60 6.91 -13.15
CA GLY A 124 4.36 6.50 -13.84
C GLY A 124 3.43 5.60 -13.03
N MET A 125 3.95 4.85 -12.05
CA MET A 125 3.21 3.79 -11.34
C MET A 125 1.93 4.30 -10.67
N TYR A 126 2.00 5.43 -9.98
CA TYR A 126 0.86 5.98 -9.23
C TYR A 126 -0.34 6.30 -10.12
N GLY A 127 -0.11 6.94 -11.26
CA GLY A 127 -1.20 7.37 -12.15
C GLY A 127 -1.99 6.21 -12.72
N GLY A 128 -1.30 5.18 -13.20
CA GLY A 128 -1.91 3.98 -13.76
C GLY A 128 -2.69 3.18 -12.71
N ASP A 129 -2.10 2.96 -11.53
CA ASP A 129 -2.76 2.24 -10.44
C ASP A 129 -4.00 2.97 -9.94
N ARG A 130 -3.91 4.30 -9.75
CA ARG A 130 -5.02 5.11 -9.30
C ARG A 130 -6.20 5.06 -10.29
N SER A 131 -5.95 5.24 -11.59
CA SER A 131 -7.00 5.20 -12.60
C SER A 131 -7.75 3.86 -12.60
N ARG A 132 -7.00 2.75 -12.54
CA ARG A 132 -7.57 1.41 -12.45
C ARG A 132 -8.44 1.23 -11.20
N LYS A 133 -7.95 1.66 -10.03
CA LYS A 133 -8.67 1.50 -8.75
C LYS A 133 -9.93 2.34 -8.68
N LEU A 134 -9.87 3.59 -9.14
CA LEU A 134 -11.06 4.44 -9.17
C LEU A 134 -12.17 3.81 -10.03
N ASN A 135 -11.82 3.23 -11.17
CA ASN A 135 -12.78 2.51 -12.02
C ASN A 135 -13.41 1.31 -11.28
N LEU A 136 -12.60 0.53 -10.53
CA LEU A 136 -13.11 -0.59 -9.73
C LEU A 136 -14.02 -0.13 -8.58
N ILE A 137 -13.73 1.00 -7.96
CA ILE A 137 -14.53 1.59 -6.89
C ILE A 137 -15.87 2.12 -7.45
N GLU A 138 -15.81 2.83 -8.57
CA GLU A 138 -16.99 3.39 -9.25
C GLU A 138 -18.00 2.29 -9.60
N HIS A 139 -17.51 1.14 -10.06
CA HIS A 139 -18.36 0.03 -10.46
C HIS A 139 -18.63 -1.02 -9.36
N GLY A 140 -18.42 -0.69 -8.09
CA GLY A 140 -18.74 -1.56 -6.95
C GLY A 140 -17.92 -2.83 -6.82
N PHE A 141 -16.68 -2.83 -7.34
CA PHE A 141 -15.74 -3.96 -7.17
C PHE A 141 -14.82 -3.81 -5.97
N ARG A 142 -14.66 -2.58 -5.44
CA ARG A 142 -13.78 -2.26 -4.31
C ARG A 142 -14.37 -1.16 -3.45
N LEU A 143 -14.01 -1.18 -2.16
CA LEU A 143 -14.27 -0.05 -1.25
C LEU A 143 -13.41 1.16 -1.63
N PRO A 144 -13.83 2.39 -1.29
CA PRO A 144 -13.04 3.60 -1.48
C PRO A 144 -11.63 3.53 -0.89
N SER A 145 -11.47 2.94 0.30
CA SER A 145 -10.19 2.75 0.98
C SER A 145 -9.15 1.96 0.17
N ALA A 146 -9.59 1.12 -0.78
CA ALA A 146 -8.68 0.39 -1.66
C ALA A 146 -7.80 1.31 -2.52
N ALA A 147 -8.22 2.56 -2.75
CA ALA A 147 -7.42 3.56 -3.45
C ALA A 147 -6.14 3.94 -2.70
N ASP A 148 -6.11 3.75 -1.38
CA ASP A 148 -4.97 4.11 -0.54
C ASP A 148 -3.94 2.97 -0.35
N ASN A 149 -4.22 1.77 -0.86
CA ASN A 149 -3.19 0.77 -1.15
C ASN A 149 -2.56 1.09 -2.51
N ARG A 150 -1.59 1.95 -2.55
CA ARG A 150 -1.06 2.54 -3.78
C ARG A 150 0.47 2.63 -3.80
N PRO A 151 1.10 2.65 -4.98
CA PRO A 151 2.51 2.98 -5.07
C PRO A 151 2.77 4.43 -4.63
N LEU A 152 4.02 4.70 -4.32
CA LEU A 152 4.48 6.05 -4.02
C LEU A 152 4.27 6.98 -5.22
N LYS A 153 3.91 8.23 -4.95
CA LYS A 153 4.08 9.30 -5.92
C LYS A 153 5.57 9.62 -6.07
N GLN A 154 5.99 10.07 -7.23
CA GLN A 154 7.38 10.45 -7.47
C GLN A 154 7.94 11.42 -6.40
N LYS A 155 7.16 12.42 -6.00
CA LYS A 155 7.55 13.36 -4.94
C LYS A 155 7.69 12.71 -3.56
N GLU A 156 6.87 11.70 -3.27
CA GLU A 156 6.97 10.94 -2.02
C GLU A 156 8.23 10.08 -2.01
N PHE A 157 8.52 9.39 -3.13
CA PHE A 157 9.75 8.63 -3.30
C PHE A 157 10.99 9.53 -3.09
N GLN A 158 11.04 10.67 -3.76
CA GLN A 158 12.16 11.61 -3.64
C GLN A 158 12.37 12.12 -2.20
N LYS A 159 11.30 12.28 -1.42
CA LYS A 159 11.39 12.70 0.00
C LYS A 159 11.88 11.59 0.93
N LEU A 160 11.60 10.32 0.57
CA LEU A 160 11.97 9.17 1.38
C LEU A 160 13.41 8.73 1.17
N VAL A 161 14.02 9.12 0.05
CA VAL A 161 15.38 8.71 -0.30
C VAL A 161 16.35 9.88 -0.01
N PRO A 162 17.11 9.80 1.07
CA PRO A 162 18.02 10.89 1.46
C PRO A 162 19.26 10.98 0.56
N GLN A 163 19.76 9.84 0.07
CA GLN A 163 20.92 9.75 -0.79
C GLN A 163 20.69 8.69 -1.87
N MET A 164 21.02 9.01 -3.10
CA MET A 164 20.85 8.09 -4.24
C MET A 164 22.08 8.10 -5.15
N VAL A 165 22.44 6.89 -5.62
CA VAL A 165 23.38 6.67 -6.71
C VAL A 165 22.61 6.07 -7.89
N TYR A 166 22.74 6.69 -9.02
CA TYR A 166 22.19 6.18 -10.28
C TYR A 166 23.23 5.33 -10.99
N VAL A 167 22.83 4.15 -11.43
CA VAL A 167 23.66 3.23 -12.21
C VAL A 167 22.93 2.97 -13.53
N SER A 168 23.61 3.23 -14.65
CA SER A 168 23.08 2.99 -15.97
C SER A 168 24.17 2.87 -17.00
N ALA A 169 24.07 1.91 -17.91
CA ALA A 169 24.94 1.83 -19.09
C ALA A 169 24.58 2.88 -20.15
N THR A 170 23.33 3.37 -20.13
CA THR A 170 22.79 4.35 -21.07
C THR A 170 22.05 5.45 -20.31
N PRO A 171 22.78 6.35 -19.60
CA PRO A 171 22.15 7.38 -18.79
C PRO A 171 21.28 8.31 -19.64
N GLY A 172 20.12 8.66 -19.14
CA GLY A 172 19.21 9.62 -19.74
C GLY A 172 19.50 11.06 -19.31
N GLU A 173 18.73 12.02 -19.81
CA GLU A 173 18.91 13.45 -19.50
C GLU A 173 18.86 13.73 -17.99
N ARG A 174 18.04 13.01 -17.23
CA ARG A 174 17.90 13.23 -15.79
C ARG A 174 19.14 12.83 -15.00
N GLU A 175 19.79 11.73 -15.38
CA GLU A 175 21.04 11.27 -14.75
C GLU A 175 22.22 12.18 -15.10
N LEU A 176 22.18 12.87 -16.24
CA LEU A 176 23.22 13.79 -16.68
C LEU A 176 23.10 15.18 -16.04
N LEU A 177 21.96 15.52 -15.44
CA LEU A 177 21.70 16.81 -14.80
C LEU A 177 21.97 16.79 -13.28
N HIS A 178 22.31 15.63 -12.71
CA HIS A 178 22.64 15.41 -11.30
C HIS A 178 24.04 14.84 -11.15
#